data_41db34eb82d6b055f381aeb3c77ad436
#
_entry.id   41db34eb82d6b055f381aeb3c77ad436
#
_cell.length_a   1.000
_cell.length_b   1.000
_cell.length_c   1.000
_cell.angle_alpha   90.00
_cell.angle_beta   90.00
_cell.angle_gamma   90.00
#
_symmetry.space_group_name_H-M   'P 1'
#
loop_
_entity.id
_entity.type
_entity.pdbx_description
1 polymer ?
#
loop_
_entity_poly.entity_id
_entity_poly.type
_entity_poly.pdbx_seq_one_letter_code
_entity_poly.pdbx_strand_id
1 'polypeptide(L)'
;RRQRQMCIRDRYTGYVKAVVGGRGKKNVSLSLNRATDSTRQPGSTFKILSAYAPAIDTMGYTLTTTIVDEPFSYSNGRAVKNWYSGYRGKVTVRKAIADSMNICAVKTLTDITPQLGYDYLCNFGITTLVDNRVEKNGSVSSDIQQALALGGITDGVTNLEMTAAYATIANQGTYTRPVFYSQVIDSNGRVLLDNTTPTTHTVLKASTASLLTQGMTSVITEGTGT
;
A
#
# COMPACT_ATOMS: atom_id res chain seq x y z
N ARG A 1 20.42 16.82 -0.64
CA ARG A 1 20.18 15.87 0.46
C ARG A 1 18.69 15.61 0.53
N ARG A 2 18.26 14.34 0.34
CA ARG A 2 16.83 13.99 0.41
C ARG A 2 16.35 14.16 1.85
N GLN A 3 15.23 14.87 2.04
CA GLN A 3 14.53 14.88 3.34
C GLN A 3 13.98 13.47 3.59
N ARG A 4 14.26 12.91 4.76
CA ARG A 4 13.68 11.64 5.19
C ARG A 4 12.51 11.94 6.11
N GLN A 5 11.42 11.29 5.84
CA GLN A 5 10.26 11.18 6.71
C GLN A 5 10.20 9.76 7.26
N MET A 6 9.66 9.59 8.44
CA MET A 6 9.59 8.29 9.09
C MET A 6 8.34 8.23 9.96
N CYS A 7 7.69 7.07 9.94
CA CYS A 7 6.64 6.72 10.88
C CYS A 7 6.96 5.33 11.46
N ILE A 8 6.98 5.23 12.77
CA ILE A 8 7.12 3.97 13.51
C ILE A 8 5.85 3.78 14.32
N ARG A 9 5.21 2.63 14.16
CA ARG A 9 4.02 2.26 14.90
C ARG A 9 4.07 0.82 15.39
N ASP A 10 3.37 0.57 16.46
CA ASP A 10 3.13 -0.79 16.94
C ASP A 10 2.02 -1.44 16.08
N ARG A 11 2.28 -2.66 15.58
CA ARG A 11 1.37 -3.35 14.66
C ARG A 11 0.11 -3.88 15.34
N TYR A 12 0.17 -4.15 16.63
CA TYR A 12 -0.95 -4.71 17.40
C TYR A 12 -1.86 -3.63 17.97
N THR A 13 -1.26 -2.62 18.59
CA THR A 13 -2.01 -1.55 19.28
C THR A 13 -2.34 -0.36 18.37
N GLY A 14 -1.65 -0.22 17.25
CA GLY A 14 -1.76 0.95 16.38
C GLY A 14 -1.04 2.20 16.90
N TYR A 15 -0.44 2.17 18.09
CA TYR A 15 0.23 3.33 18.67
C TYR A 15 1.40 3.77 17.81
N VAL A 16 1.38 5.04 17.40
CA VAL A 16 2.48 5.67 16.71
C VAL A 16 3.56 6.00 17.73
N LYS A 17 4.71 5.32 17.63
CA LYS A 17 5.83 5.43 18.56
C LYS A 17 6.76 6.57 18.20
N ALA A 18 6.90 6.87 16.91
CA ALA A 18 7.70 7.99 16.41
C ALA A 18 7.20 8.46 15.06
N VAL A 19 7.21 9.77 14.87
CA VAL A 19 6.92 10.43 13.58
C VAL A 19 7.99 11.49 13.31
N VAL A 20 8.57 11.47 12.11
CA VAL A 20 9.48 12.49 11.63
C VAL A 20 8.96 13.06 10.32
N GLY A 21 8.36 14.24 10.37
CA GLY A 21 7.78 14.91 9.19
C GLY A 21 8.79 15.61 8.29
N GLY A 22 10.03 15.76 8.73
CA GLY A 22 11.11 16.38 7.95
C GLY A 22 12.36 16.64 8.77
N ARG A 23 13.48 16.84 8.09
CA ARG A 23 14.78 17.18 8.69
C ARG A 23 15.03 18.67 8.73
N GLY A 24 15.94 19.07 9.59
CA GLY A 24 16.44 20.44 9.72
C GLY A 24 15.75 21.23 10.82
N LYS A 25 16.24 22.47 11.02
CA LYS A 25 15.72 23.39 12.01
C LYS A 25 14.29 23.81 11.65
N LYS A 26 13.40 23.81 12.60
CA LYS A 26 12.02 24.31 12.48
C LYS A 26 11.96 25.73 13.00
N ASN A 27 11.61 26.66 12.14
CA ASN A 27 11.57 28.11 12.48
C ASN A 27 10.13 28.60 12.65
N VAL A 28 9.12 27.77 12.37
CA VAL A 28 7.70 28.12 12.47
C VAL A 28 6.92 26.98 13.12
N SER A 29 5.88 27.34 13.88
CA SER A 29 4.90 26.38 14.39
C SER A 29 4.04 25.82 13.25
N LEU A 30 3.43 24.65 13.47
CA LEU A 30 2.53 23.98 12.51
C LEU A 30 3.15 23.78 11.11
N SER A 31 4.48 23.57 11.06
CA SER A 31 5.16 23.27 9.79
C SER A 31 4.70 21.91 9.25
N LEU A 32 4.63 21.78 7.91
CA LEU A 32 4.19 20.59 7.20
C LEU A 32 4.85 19.32 7.75
N ASN A 33 4.04 18.40 8.24
CA ASN A 33 4.46 17.04 8.60
C ASN A 33 4.31 16.11 7.38
N ARG A 34 5.39 15.83 6.67
CA ARG A 34 5.35 15.01 5.45
C ARG A 34 4.99 13.55 5.68
N ALA A 35 4.97 13.08 6.91
CA ALA A 35 4.55 11.71 7.20
C ALA A 35 3.03 11.56 7.28
N THR A 36 2.31 12.65 7.63
CA THR A 36 0.85 12.65 7.83
C THR A 36 0.11 13.53 6.82
N ASP A 37 0.72 14.65 6.41
CA ASP A 37 0.01 15.73 5.69
C ASP A 37 0.43 15.84 4.20
N SER A 38 1.40 15.02 3.76
CA SER A 38 1.89 15.03 2.39
C SER A 38 1.70 13.68 1.74
N THR A 39 1.00 13.67 0.62
CA THR A 39 0.81 12.49 -0.22
C THR A 39 1.93 12.36 -1.26
N ARG A 40 2.24 11.13 -1.64
CA ARG A 40 3.20 10.78 -2.70
C ARG A 40 2.72 9.55 -3.44
N GLN A 41 3.12 9.44 -4.71
CA GLN A 41 2.89 8.23 -5.48
C GLN A 41 3.63 7.06 -4.82
N PRO A 42 2.94 5.98 -4.44
CA PRO A 42 3.54 4.84 -3.74
C PRO A 42 4.39 3.98 -4.67
N GLY A 43 4.18 4.06 -5.98
CA GLY A 43 4.90 3.28 -6.96
C GLY A 43 4.77 1.77 -6.74
N SER A 44 5.83 1.03 -6.98
CA SER A 44 5.85 -0.44 -6.92
C SER A 44 5.50 -1.05 -5.55
N THR A 45 5.50 -0.26 -4.48
CA THR A 45 5.04 -0.75 -3.18
C THR A 45 3.54 -1.08 -3.18
N PHE A 46 2.77 -0.51 -4.08
CA PHE A 46 1.35 -0.83 -4.22
C PHE A 46 1.08 -2.22 -4.82
N LYS A 47 1.99 -2.81 -5.57
CA LYS A 47 1.82 -4.14 -6.19
C LYS A 47 1.39 -5.21 -5.19
N ILE A 48 1.99 -5.19 -4.00
CA ILE A 48 1.67 -6.13 -2.92
C ILE A 48 0.23 -5.93 -2.46
N LEU A 49 -0.17 -4.69 -2.20
CA LEU A 49 -1.46 -4.35 -1.56
C LEU A 49 -2.63 -4.43 -2.55
N SER A 50 -2.44 -3.91 -3.79
CA SER A 50 -3.51 -3.75 -4.76
C SER A 50 -3.71 -4.95 -5.69
N ALA A 51 -2.66 -5.74 -5.95
CA ALA A 51 -2.71 -6.85 -6.89
C ALA A 51 -2.50 -8.21 -6.23
N TYR A 52 -1.34 -8.44 -5.60
CA TYR A 52 -1.01 -9.77 -5.09
C TYR A 52 -1.79 -10.14 -3.82
N ALA A 53 -2.07 -9.20 -2.92
CA ALA A 53 -2.84 -9.48 -1.71
C ALA A 53 -4.26 -9.97 -2.03
N PRO A 54 -5.08 -9.24 -2.80
CA PRO A 54 -6.40 -9.72 -3.17
C PRO A 54 -6.37 -11.00 -4.04
N ALA A 55 -5.39 -11.16 -4.94
CA ALA A 55 -5.27 -12.37 -5.77
C ALA A 55 -5.02 -13.63 -4.93
N ILE A 56 -4.11 -13.54 -3.95
CA ILE A 56 -3.82 -14.66 -3.04
C ILE A 56 -5.02 -14.90 -2.10
N ASP A 57 -5.66 -13.85 -1.63
CA ASP A 57 -6.72 -13.95 -0.62
C ASP A 57 -8.03 -14.53 -1.19
N THR A 58 -8.39 -14.18 -2.44
CA THR A 58 -9.71 -14.48 -3.01
C THR A 58 -9.68 -15.40 -4.21
N MET A 59 -8.61 -15.39 -5.02
CA MET A 59 -8.54 -16.15 -6.29
C MET A 59 -7.71 -17.42 -6.20
N GLY A 60 -7.28 -17.80 -4.99
CA GLY A 60 -6.49 -19.00 -4.78
C GLY A 60 -5.06 -18.94 -5.34
N TYR A 61 -4.54 -17.73 -5.61
CA TYR A 61 -3.14 -17.58 -6.00
C TYR A 61 -2.22 -18.03 -4.88
N THR A 62 -1.08 -18.56 -5.27
CA THR A 62 0.02 -18.93 -4.37
C THR A 62 1.32 -18.33 -4.88
N LEU A 63 2.38 -18.45 -4.10
CA LEU A 63 3.71 -18.01 -4.56
C LEU A 63 4.25 -18.82 -5.75
N THR A 64 3.69 -20.00 -6.01
CA THR A 64 4.04 -20.88 -7.15
C THR A 64 3.12 -20.70 -8.35
N THR A 65 2.00 -19.98 -8.22
CA THR A 65 1.14 -19.60 -9.34
C THR A 65 1.97 -18.89 -10.40
N THR A 66 1.77 -19.25 -11.67
CA THR A 66 2.58 -18.74 -12.77
C THR A 66 1.85 -17.67 -13.56
N ILE A 67 2.59 -16.63 -13.94
CA ILE A 67 2.14 -15.54 -14.79
C ILE A 67 3.11 -15.45 -15.97
N VAL A 68 2.62 -15.11 -17.16
CA VAL A 68 3.49 -14.94 -18.32
C VAL A 68 3.88 -13.48 -18.48
N ASP A 69 5.17 -13.20 -18.35
CA ASP A 69 5.78 -11.90 -18.66
C ASP A 69 6.05 -11.82 -20.17
N GLU A 70 5.16 -11.14 -20.88
CA GLU A 70 5.13 -10.97 -22.33
C GLU A 70 4.57 -9.59 -22.68
N PRO A 71 4.59 -9.14 -23.95
CA PRO A 71 3.98 -7.88 -24.36
C PRO A 71 2.56 -7.76 -23.82
N PHE A 72 2.28 -6.67 -23.10
CA PHE A 72 0.98 -6.38 -22.52
C PHE A 72 0.69 -4.89 -22.55
N SER A 73 -0.57 -4.52 -22.75
CA SER A 73 -1.02 -3.13 -22.79
C SER A 73 -2.18 -2.91 -21.83
N TYR A 74 -2.28 -1.71 -21.31
CA TYR A 74 -3.49 -1.24 -20.63
C TYR A 74 -4.69 -1.22 -21.59
N SER A 75 -5.89 -1.17 -21.06
CA SER A 75 -7.14 -1.09 -21.84
C SER A 75 -7.19 0.10 -22.81
N ASN A 76 -6.43 1.18 -22.53
CA ASN A 76 -6.29 2.32 -23.43
C ASN A 76 -5.23 2.14 -24.54
N GLY A 77 -4.68 0.95 -24.70
CA GLY A 77 -3.67 0.62 -25.73
C GLY A 77 -2.23 0.99 -25.38
N ARG A 78 -1.99 1.71 -24.26
CA ARG A 78 -0.61 2.06 -23.85
C ARG A 78 0.11 0.81 -23.35
N ALA A 79 1.31 0.55 -23.89
CA ALA A 79 2.13 -0.59 -23.48
C ALA A 79 2.59 -0.48 -22.01
N VAL A 80 2.47 -1.57 -21.26
CA VAL A 80 3.10 -1.73 -19.95
C VAL A 80 4.56 -2.11 -20.15
N LYS A 81 5.47 -1.43 -19.45
CA LYS A 81 6.91 -1.68 -19.56
C LYS A 81 7.45 -2.15 -18.20
N ASN A 82 8.31 -3.17 -18.24
CA ASN A 82 9.15 -3.53 -17.11
C ASN A 82 10.32 -2.55 -16.95
N TRP A 83 11.01 -2.60 -15.82
CA TRP A 83 12.22 -1.80 -15.57
C TRP A 83 13.47 -2.38 -16.27
N TYR A 84 13.39 -3.62 -16.75
CA TYR A 84 14.42 -4.32 -17.54
C TYR A 84 14.00 -4.43 -18.99
N SER A 85 14.94 -4.77 -19.87
CA SER A 85 14.69 -4.99 -21.30
C SER A 85 14.19 -6.40 -21.58
N GLY A 86 13.27 -6.53 -22.54
CA GLY A 86 12.69 -7.80 -22.95
C GLY A 86 11.66 -8.37 -21.97
N TYR A 87 11.41 -9.66 -22.09
CA TYR A 87 10.41 -10.40 -21.33
C TYR A 87 11.03 -11.69 -20.80
N ARG A 88 10.54 -12.18 -19.67
CA ARG A 88 11.06 -13.37 -19.00
C ARG A 88 10.18 -14.62 -19.20
N GLY A 89 9.08 -14.49 -19.94
CA GLY A 89 8.16 -15.59 -20.18
C GLY A 89 7.44 -16.06 -18.91
N LYS A 90 7.26 -17.33 -18.74
CA LYS A 90 6.54 -17.92 -17.60
C LYS A 90 7.35 -17.81 -16.32
N VAL A 91 6.85 -17.05 -15.36
CA VAL A 91 7.47 -16.80 -14.04
C VAL A 91 6.47 -17.10 -12.92
N THR A 92 6.96 -17.36 -11.72
CA THR A 92 6.11 -17.52 -10.53
C THR A 92 5.73 -16.18 -9.92
N VAL A 93 4.65 -16.12 -9.16
CA VAL A 93 4.26 -14.95 -8.36
C VAL A 93 5.40 -14.54 -7.43
N ARG A 94 6.11 -15.50 -6.79
CA ARG A 94 7.30 -15.22 -5.99
C ARG A 94 8.35 -14.43 -6.78
N LYS A 95 8.69 -14.91 -7.98
CA LYS A 95 9.68 -14.24 -8.83
C LYS A 95 9.19 -12.86 -9.30
N ALA A 96 7.92 -12.75 -9.64
CA ALA A 96 7.32 -11.49 -10.05
C ALA A 96 7.34 -10.44 -8.91
N ILE A 97 7.14 -10.86 -7.67
CA ILE A 97 7.28 -10.00 -6.48
C ILE A 97 8.75 -9.64 -6.26
N ALA A 98 9.65 -10.63 -6.22
CA ALA A 98 11.08 -10.44 -5.95
C ALA A 98 11.72 -9.43 -6.91
N ASP A 99 11.43 -9.55 -8.20
CA ASP A 99 11.97 -8.69 -9.25
C ASP A 99 11.09 -7.45 -9.55
N SER A 100 10.03 -7.25 -8.78
CA SER A 100 9.13 -6.11 -8.95
C SER A 100 8.64 -5.95 -10.41
N MET A 101 8.17 -7.05 -11.02
CA MET A 101 7.77 -7.07 -12.43
C MET A 101 6.47 -6.31 -12.65
N ASN A 102 6.48 -5.33 -13.57
CA ASN A 102 5.32 -4.47 -13.78
C ASN A 102 4.21 -5.18 -14.54
N ILE A 103 4.55 -5.89 -15.61
CA ILE A 103 3.57 -6.59 -16.46
C ILE A 103 2.82 -7.64 -15.62
N CYS A 104 3.52 -8.43 -14.81
CA CYS A 104 2.90 -9.43 -13.96
C CYS A 104 1.92 -8.81 -12.96
N ALA A 105 2.28 -7.69 -12.33
CA ALA A 105 1.39 -7.01 -11.38
C ALA A 105 0.14 -6.44 -12.07
N VAL A 106 0.29 -5.82 -13.25
CA VAL A 106 -0.86 -5.28 -14.00
C VAL A 106 -1.77 -6.41 -14.51
N LYS A 107 -1.21 -7.52 -14.99
CA LYS A 107 -1.98 -8.71 -15.36
C LYS A 107 -2.75 -9.26 -14.16
N THR A 108 -2.10 -9.44 -13.02
CA THR A 108 -2.76 -9.91 -11.79
C THR A 108 -3.92 -8.99 -11.39
N LEU A 109 -3.72 -7.66 -11.40
CA LEU A 109 -4.80 -6.72 -11.09
C LEU A 109 -5.92 -6.78 -12.13
N THR A 110 -5.60 -7.01 -13.41
CA THR A 110 -6.60 -7.16 -14.47
C THR A 110 -7.44 -8.40 -14.25
N ASP A 111 -6.82 -9.52 -13.87
CA ASP A 111 -7.49 -10.78 -13.60
C ASP A 111 -8.47 -10.70 -12.42
N ILE A 112 -8.10 -10.00 -11.35
CA ILE A 112 -8.95 -9.83 -10.16
C ILE A 112 -9.91 -8.64 -10.26
N THR A 113 -9.80 -7.81 -11.27
CA THR A 113 -10.41 -6.50 -11.52
C THR A 113 -9.79 -5.35 -10.72
N PRO A 114 -9.65 -4.16 -11.32
CA PRO A 114 -9.19 -2.95 -10.61
C PRO A 114 -10.08 -2.55 -9.44
N GLN A 115 -11.39 -2.83 -9.49
CA GLN A 115 -12.32 -2.56 -8.40
C GLN A 115 -11.93 -3.34 -7.14
N LEU A 116 -11.67 -4.64 -7.25
CA LEU A 116 -11.28 -5.44 -6.10
C LEU A 116 -9.96 -4.95 -5.49
N GLY A 117 -8.99 -4.57 -6.33
CA GLY A 117 -7.73 -3.98 -5.85
C GLY A 117 -7.95 -2.66 -5.10
N TYR A 118 -8.84 -1.81 -5.60
CA TYR A 118 -9.26 -0.57 -4.95
C TYR A 118 -9.91 -0.82 -3.58
N ASP A 119 -10.86 -1.75 -3.52
CA ASP A 119 -11.58 -2.09 -2.28
C ASP A 119 -10.63 -2.62 -1.21
N TYR A 120 -9.66 -3.46 -1.60
CA TYR A 120 -8.61 -3.93 -0.68
C TYR A 120 -7.75 -2.79 -0.15
N LEU A 121 -7.35 -1.84 -0.98
CA LEU A 121 -6.59 -0.66 -0.54
C LEU A 121 -7.38 0.19 0.46
N CYS A 122 -8.67 0.40 0.24
CA CYS A 122 -9.55 1.07 1.22
C CYS A 122 -9.58 0.30 2.54
N ASN A 123 -9.71 -1.02 2.50
CA ASN A 123 -9.67 -1.88 3.68
C ASN A 123 -8.30 -1.87 4.38
N PHE A 124 -7.20 -1.69 3.66
CA PHE A 124 -5.87 -1.44 4.22
C PHE A 124 -5.70 -0.06 4.86
N GLY A 125 -6.74 0.78 4.85
CA GLY A 125 -6.78 2.10 5.47
C GLY A 125 -6.21 3.22 4.60
N ILE A 126 -6.14 3.04 3.29
CA ILE A 126 -5.83 4.12 2.34
C ILE A 126 -7.10 4.95 2.13
N THR A 127 -7.07 6.22 2.51
CA THR A 127 -8.24 7.13 2.47
C THR A 127 -8.16 8.17 1.37
N THR A 128 -7.03 8.25 0.68
CA THR A 128 -6.74 9.26 -0.34
C THR A 128 -7.06 8.81 -1.77
N LEU A 129 -7.59 7.59 -1.94
CA LEU A 129 -7.98 7.07 -3.24
C LEU A 129 -9.20 7.80 -3.79
N VAL A 130 -9.20 8.03 -5.10
CA VAL A 130 -10.28 8.68 -5.82
C VAL A 130 -11.10 7.62 -6.55
N ASP A 131 -12.38 7.51 -6.21
CA ASP A 131 -13.33 6.65 -6.94
C ASP A 131 -13.84 7.34 -8.20
N ASN A 132 -14.44 8.51 -8.02
CA ASN A 132 -15.05 9.29 -9.10
C ASN A 132 -15.02 10.77 -8.75
N ARG A 133 -14.09 11.53 -9.31
CA ARG A 133 -13.96 12.97 -9.09
C ARG A 133 -14.03 13.74 -10.40
N VAL A 134 -15.00 14.64 -10.50
CA VAL A 134 -15.05 15.58 -11.62
C VAL A 134 -14.06 16.71 -11.40
N GLU A 135 -13.08 16.81 -12.27
CA GLU A 135 -12.05 17.84 -12.23
C GLU A 135 -12.57 19.17 -12.77
N LYS A 136 -11.86 20.27 -12.50
CA LYS A 136 -12.26 21.63 -12.96
C LYS A 136 -12.42 21.78 -14.48
N ASN A 137 -11.73 20.93 -15.23
CA ASN A 137 -11.80 20.89 -16.71
C ASN A 137 -12.91 19.97 -17.24
N GLY A 138 -13.74 19.40 -16.36
CA GLY A 138 -14.82 18.47 -16.71
C GLY A 138 -14.38 17.02 -16.94
N SER A 139 -13.08 16.70 -16.86
CA SER A 139 -12.62 15.29 -16.89
C SER A 139 -12.95 14.58 -15.58
N VAL A 140 -13.06 13.26 -15.65
CA VAL A 140 -13.28 12.40 -14.47
C VAL A 140 -11.99 11.69 -14.11
N SER A 141 -11.55 11.84 -12.86
CA SER A 141 -10.44 11.09 -12.27
C SER A 141 -10.99 9.92 -11.47
N SER A 142 -10.38 8.74 -11.67
CA SER A 142 -10.65 7.54 -10.89
C SER A 142 -9.37 6.71 -10.76
N ASP A 143 -9.15 6.15 -9.58
CA ASP A 143 -8.05 5.23 -9.31
C ASP A 143 -8.44 3.76 -9.56
N ILE A 144 -9.71 3.50 -9.92
CA ILE A 144 -10.22 2.17 -10.30
C ILE A 144 -9.77 1.86 -11.74
N GLN A 145 -8.49 1.64 -11.91
CA GLN A 145 -7.85 1.39 -13.21
C GLN A 145 -6.64 0.48 -13.08
N GLN A 146 -6.19 -0.09 -14.19
CA GLN A 146 -5.05 -1.02 -14.22
C GLN A 146 -3.73 -0.41 -13.70
N ALA A 147 -3.54 0.92 -13.84
CA ALA A 147 -2.36 1.62 -13.33
C ALA A 147 -2.26 1.60 -11.79
N LEU A 148 -3.36 1.32 -11.08
CA LEU A 148 -3.40 1.11 -9.64
C LEU A 148 -2.39 0.05 -9.18
N ALA A 149 -2.19 -1.01 -9.98
CA ALA A 149 -1.19 -2.05 -9.70
C ALA A 149 0.22 -1.49 -9.49
N LEU A 150 0.55 -0.40 -10.17
CA LEU A 150 1.88 0.21 -10.15
C LEU A 150 1.95 1.46 -9.25
N GLY A 151 0.90 1.73 -8.50
CA GLY A 151 0.79 2.93 -7.66
C GLY A 151 0.62 4.22 -8.47
N GLY A 152 0.11 4.13 -9.69
CA GLY A 152 -0.32 5.28 -10.50
C GLY A 152 -1.72 5.70 -10.05
N ILE A 153 -1.80 6.58 -9.07
CA ILE A 153 -3.03 7.07 -8.46
C ILE A 153 -3.10 8.60 -8.50
N THR A 154 -4.30 9.14 -8.33
CA THR A 154 -4.58 10.57 -8.54
C THR A 154 -3.86 11.44 -7.50
N ASP A 155 -4.12 11.26 -6.22
CA ASP A 155 -3.64 12.15 -5.16
C ASP A 155 -2.39 11.63 -4.41
N GLY A 156 -2.06 10.35 -4.58
CA GLY A 156 -1.00 9.69 -3.82
C GLY A 156 -1.49 9.25 -2.43
N VAL A 157 -0.55 8.77 -1.60
CA VAL A 157 -0.81 8.29 -0.23
C VAL A 157 0.17 8.90 0.76
N THR A 158 -0.22 8.94 2.05
CA THR A 158 0.67 9.37 3.12
C THR A 158 1.60 8.23 3.57
N ASN A 159 2.73 8.60 4.17
CA ASN A 159 3.63 7.62 4.78
C ASN A 159 2.96 6.84 5.92
N LEU A 160 2.08 7.49 6.68
CA LEU A 160 1.33 6.88 7.77
C LEU A 160 0.39 5.78 7.25
N GLU A 161 -0.38 6.04 6.19
CA GLU A 161 -1.27 5.06 5.57
C GLU A 161 -0.50 3.85 5.04
N MET A 162 0.60 4.08 4.31
CA MET A 162 1.46 2.99 3.82
C MET A 162 2.03 2.14 4.97
N THR A 163 2.48 2.79 6.05
CA THR A 163 2.97 2.10 7.25
C THR A 163 1.87 1.25 7.89
N ALA A 164 0.64 1.76 7.95
CA ALA A 164 -0.51 1.04 8.48
C ALA A 164 -0.90 -0.16 7.60
N ALA A 165 -0.92 0.02 6.29
CA ALA A 165 -1.22 -1.05 5.32
C ALA A 165 -0.23 -2.21 5.42
N TYR A 166 1.08 -1.94 5.45
CA TYR A 166 2.09 -2.98 5.60
C TYR A 166 2.11 -3.60 6.99
N ALA A 167 1.81 -2.82 8.05
CA ALA A 167 1.64 -3.37 9.39
C ALA A 167 0.48 -4.37 9.47
N THR A 168 -0.56 -4.23 8.64
CA THR A 168 -1.67 -5.19 8.53
C THR A 168 -1.16 -6.57 8.09
N ILE A 169 -0.27 -6.63 7.09
CA ILE A 169 0.34 -7.89 6.67
C ILE A 169 1.17 -8.48 7.81
N ALA A 170 1.99 -7.66 8.47
CA ALA A 170 2.81 -8.09 9.62
C ALA A 170 1.98 -8.50 10.85
N ASN A 171 0.71 -8.08 10.91
CA ASN A 171 -0.27 -8.42 11.94
C ASN A 171 -1.26 -9.49 11.46
N GLN A 172 -0.80 -10.45 10.69
CA GLN A 172 -1.59 -11.59 10.22
C GLN A 172 -2.89 -11.21 9.49
N GLY A 173 -2.88 -10.08 8.78
CA GLY A 173 -4.03 -9.60 8.02
C GLY A 173 -5.00 -8.72 8.79
N THR A 174 -4.74 -8.43 10.05
CA THR A 174 -5.57 -7.55 10.88
C THR A 174 -5.06 -6.11 10.79
N TYR A 175 -5.87 -5.22 10.22
CA TYR A 175 -5.64 -3.78 10.27
C TYR A 175 -5.92 -3.24 11.66
N THR A 176 -5.07 -2.37 12.15
CA THR A 176 -5.26 -1.62 13.38
C THR A 176 -5.15 -0.13 13.06
N ARG A 177 -6.12 0.67 13.47
CA ARG A 177 -6.10 2.11 13.20
C ARG A 177 -4.90 2.79 13.89
N PRO A 178 -4.13 3.65 13.20
CA PRO A 178 -3.08 4.43 13.85
C PRO A 178 -3.64 5.39 14.90
N VAL A 179 -3.01 5.44 16.07
CA VAL A 179 -3.37 6.37 17.15
C VAL A 179 -2.12 7.04 17.71
N PHE A 180 -2.25 8.33 18.06
CA PHE A 180 -1.15 9.18 18.54
C PHE A 180 -1.22 9.44 20.05
N TYR A 181 -2.34 9.11 20.69
CA TYR A 181 -2.58 9.28 22.14
C TYR A 181 -3.50 8.16 22.65
N SER A 182 -3.32 7.75 23.87
CA SER A 182 -4.17 6.75 24.51
C SER A 182 -5.48 7.36 25.01
N GLN A 183 -5.38 8.48 25.73
CA GLN A 183 -6.53 9.20 26.27
C GLN A 183 -6.30 10.70 26.26
N VAL A 184 -7.39 11.46 26.20
CA VAL A 184 -7.44 12.88 26.50
C VAL A 184 -8.32 13.08 27.74
N ILE A 185 -7.79 13.70 28.77
CA ILE A 185 -8.45 13.87 30.06
C ILE A 185 -8.53 15.38 30.36
N ASP A 186 -9.67 15.87 30.83
CA ASP A 186 -9.85 17.25 31.22
C ASP A 186 -9.22 17.55 32.61
N SER A 187 -9.27 18.81 33.04
CA SER A 187 -8.73 19.26 34.35
C SER A 187 -9.41 18.62 35.57
N ASN A 188 -10.60 18.05 35.40
CA ASN A 188 -11.37 17.40 36.44
C ASN A 188 -11.16 15.87 36.48
N GLY A 189 -10.27 15.34 35.63
CA GLY A 189 -10.02 13.89 35.52
C GLY A 189 -11.02 13.15 34.65
N ARG A 190 -11.95 13.81 33.97
CA ARG A 190 -12.92 13.17 33.09
C ARG A 190 -12.26 12.85 31.74
N VAL A 191 -12.42 11.59 31.30
CA VAL A 191 -11.93 11.14 29.99
C VAL A 191 -12.82 11.75 28.89
N LEU A 192 -12.22 12.55 28.02
CA LEU A 192 -12.87 13.17 26.85
C LEU A 192 -12.76 12.29 25.61
N LEU A 193 -11.58 11.69 25.39
CA LEU A 193 -11.32 10.77 24.27
C LEU A 193 -10.58 9.55 24.82
N ASP A 194 -10.93 8.37 24.34
CA ASP A 194 -10.31 7.11 24.72
C ASP A 194 -9.93 6.28 23.48
N ASN A 195 -8.65 5.96 23.35
CA ASN A 195 -8.07 5.09 22.32
C ASN A 195 -7.28 3.93 22.97
N THR A 196 -7.59 3.56 24.22
CA THR A 196 -6.91 2.45 24.91
C THR A 196 -7.25 1.10 24.28
N THR A 197 -8.46 0.98 23.74
CA THR A 197 -8.88 -0.20 22.97
C THR A 197 -8.60 0.04 21.48
N PRO A 198 -7.74 -0.79 20.83
CA PRO A 198 -7.45 -0.65 19.41
C PRO A 198 -8.70 -0.86 18.54
N THR A 199 -8.91 0.04 17.57
CA THR A 199 -9.92 -0.17 16.52
C THR A 199 -9.31 -1.04 15.43
N THR A 200 -9.86 -2.23 15.21
CA THR A 200 -9.32 -3.23 14.29
C THR A 200 -10.39 -3.80 13.36
N HIS A 201 -9.96 -4.30 12.21
CA HIS A 201 -10.77 -5.18 11.35
C HIS A 201 -9.85 -6.11 10.54
N THR A 202 -10.40 -7.24 10.09
CA THR A 202 -9.67 -8.19 9.26
C THR A 202 -9.71 -7.73 7.80
N VAL A 203 -8.54 -7.64 7.17
CA VAL A 203 -8.37 -7.32 5.74
C VAL A 203 -8.01 -8.57 4.96
N LEU A 204 -7.13 -9.41 5.49
CA LEU A 204 -6.62 -10.62 4.86
C LEU A 204 -6.77 -11.82 5.79
N LYS A 205 -6.84 -13.01 5.21
CA LYS A 205 -6.61 -14.26 5.94
C LYS A 205 -5.17 -14.30 6.46
N ALA A 206 -4.96 -14.89 7.63
CA ALA A 206 -3.62 -15.06 8.20
C ALA A 206 -2.68 -15.85 7.26
N SER A 207 -3.20 -16.86 6.54
CA SER A 207 -2.48 -17.60 5.52
C SER A 207 -2.00 -16.72 4.37
N THR A 208 -2.85 -15.80 3.89
CA THR A 208 -2.50 -14.83 2.84
C THR A 208 -1.40 -13.90 3.32
N ALA A 209 -1.52 -13.36 4.53
CA ALA A 209 -0.50 -12.50 5.13
C ALA A 209 0.86 -13.23 5.27
N SER A 210 0.85 -14.51 5.64
CA SER A 210 2.05 -15.35 5.70
C SER A 210 2.70 -15.53 4.33
N LEU A 211 1.93 -15.85 3.29
CA LEU A 211 2.44 -15.98 1.92
C LEU A 211 3.02 -14.67 1.39
N LEU A 212 2.34 -13.55 1.62
CA LEU A 212 2.87 -12.22 1.23
C LEU A 212 4.19 -11.91 1.93
N THR A 213 4.29 -12.20 3.23
CA THR A 213 5.54 -12.01 3.99
C THR A 213 6.69 -12.82 3.40
N GLN A 214 6.44 -14.10 3.06
CA GLN A 214 7.44 -14.94 2.39
C GLN A 214 7.83 -14.40 1.00
N GLY A 215 6.85 -13.95 0.20
CA GLY A 215 7.11 -13.32 -1.10
C GLY A 215 7.95 -12.05 -0.97
N MET A 216 7.64 -11.21 0.01
CA MET A 216 8.41 -9.97 0.28
C MET A 216 9.82 -10.26 0.81
N THR A 217 10.03 -11.35 1.56
CA THR A 217 11.37 -11.77 1.96
C THR A 217 12.25 -12.04 0.74
N SER A 218 11.69 -12.63 -0.33
CA SER A 218 12.42 -12.86 -1.58
C SER A 218 12.90 -11.58 -2.26
N VAL A 219 12.23 -10.43 -2.03
CA VAL A 219 12.70 -9.13 -2.55
C VAL A 219 14.08 -8.76 -1.97
N ILE A 220 14.31 -9.08 -0.70
CA ILE A 220 15.55 -8.74 0.02
C ILE A 220 16.64 -9.80 -0.20
N THR A 221 16.25 -11.08 -0.32
CA THR A 221 17.23 -12.19 -0.40
C THR A 221 17.72 -12.46 -1.82
N GLU A 222 16.90 -12.21 -2.84
CA GLU A 222 17.20 -12.59 -4.23
C GLU A 222 16.61 -11.61 -5.27
N GLY A 223 16.06 -10.49 -4.84
CA GLY A 223 15.35 -9.55 -5.70
C GLY A 223 15.96 -8.15 -5.74
N THR A 224 15.11 -7.17 -6.03
CA THR A 224 15.51 -5.76 -6.23
C THR A 224 15.93 -5.03 -4.94
N GLY A 225 15.79 -5.65 -3.79
CA GLY A 225 16.16 -5.10 -2.48
C GLY A 225 17.51 -5.62 -1.93
N THR A 226 18.23 -6.42 -2.70
CA THR A 226 19.58 -6.95 -2.35
C THR A 226 20.65 -5.87 -2.39
#